data_6bba4dd26d82e0a096c797c003fa39e3
#
_entry.id   6bba4dd26d82e0a096c797c003fa39e3
#
_cell.length_a   1.000
_cell.length_b   1.000
_cell.length_c   1.000
_cell.angle_alpha   90.00
_cell.angle_beta   90.00
_cell.angle_gamma   90.00
#
_symmetry.space_group_name_H-M   'P 1'
#
loop_
_entity.id
_entity.type
_entity.pdbx_description
1 polymer ?
#
loop_
_entity_poly.entity_id
_entity_poly.type
_entity_poly.pdbx_seq_one_letter_code
_entity_poly.pdbx_strand_id
1 'polypeptide(L)'
;MKITVLMENTTSNPALYFEHGLALYIETAKHKILFDAGASKYFAHNARTLGIDLSQVDTFVLSHGHNDHGGGLPHFLTINKHAKIYVQQQALDQHFSKRNDTYVDIGVSLPEPSRVIFVNKDLVIDEELHIFSQVPEKRFYPHSNRNLFIYRAGTYPQDDFAHEQNLLITEKERHYLVAGCAHKGMLNIINAACQFSKGQIDVAIGGLHLYSHSSGISEAENIIQDIGYALLKTKVRLLTCHCTGEKAFTILKPIMQDKITYLRTGLCFEL
;
A
#
# COMPACT_ATOMS: atom_id res chain seq x y z
N MET A 1 -1.60 -17.34 6.77
CA MET A 1 -1.37 -15.88 6.97
C MET A 1 -2.67 -15.22 7.38
N LYS A 2 -2.62 -14.28 8.33
CA LYS A 2 -3.78 -13.50 8.77
C LYS A 2 -3.54 -12.02 8.52
N ILE A 3 -4.56 -11.30 8.00
CA ILE A 3 -4.48 -9.86 7.74
C ILE A 3 -5.63 -9.16 8.46
N THR A 4 -5.33 -8.09 9.18
CA THR A 4 -6.32 -7.20 9.79
C THR A 4 -6.12 -5.79 9.25
N VAL A 5 -7.19 -5.18 8.72
CA VAL A 5 -7.17 -3.81 8.21
C VAL A 5 -7.33 -2.85 9.38
N LEU A 6 -6.23 -2.18 9.77
CA LEU A 6 -6.22 -1.22 10.87
C LEU A 6 -6.71 0.16 10.46
N MET A 7 -6.48 0.53 9.19
CA MET A 7 -6.92 1.81 8.63
C MET A 7 -7.23 1.66 7.16
N GLU A 8 -8.37 2.18 6.75
CA GLU A 8 -8.84 2.33 5.38
C GLU A 8 -9.85 3.48 5.33
N ASN A 9 -10.25 3.92 4.13
CA ASN A 9 -11.11 5.09 3.92
C ASN A 9 -12.53 4.91 4.49
N THR A 10 -12.93 3.70 4.82
CA THR A 10 -14.28 3.37 5.29
C THR A 10 -14.27 2.30 6.40
N THR A 11 -15.34 2.29 7.20
CA THR A 11 -15.59 1.23 8.18
C THR A 11 -17.09 0.96 8.31
N SER A 12 -17.45 -0.27 8.63
CA SER A 12 -18.82 -0.64 9.05
C SER A 12 -18.95 -0.76 10.58
N ASN A 13 -17.84 -0.64 11.32
CA ASN A 13 -17.82 -0.75 12.77
C ASN A 13 -17.74 0.66 13.40
N PRO A 14 -18.78 1.12 14.11
CA PRO A 14 -18.81 2.47 14.70
C PRO A 14 -17.78 2.69 15.84
N ALA A 15 -17.17 1.62 16.36
CA ALA A 15 -16.12 1.71 17.37
C ALA A 15 -14.73 1.98 16.76
N LEU A 16 -14.61 1.98 15.43
CA LEU A 16 -13.33 2.16 14.73
C LEU A 16 -13.31 3.50 13.98
N TYR A 17 -12.14 4.11 13.96
CA TYR A 17 -11.87 5.27 13.11
C TYR A 17 -11.59 4.83 11.68
N PHE A 18 -11.88 5.71 10.75
CA PHE A 18 -11.47 5.63 9.35
C PHE A 18 -10.95 6.98 8.90
N GLU A 19 -10.01 6.97 7.98
CA GLU A 19 -9.46 8.18 7.35
C GLU A 19 -8.94 7.83 5.97
N HIS A 20 -8.65 8.82 5.15
CA HIS A 20 -7.93 8.58 3.92
C HIS A 20 -6.52 8.11 4.24
N GLY A 21 -6.26 6.81 4.05
CA GLY A 21 -5.00 6.18 4.37
C GLY A 21 -5.10 4.66 4.44
N LEU A 22 -3.96 4.01 4.54
CA LEU A 22 -3.85 2.56 4.63
C LEU A 22 -2.95 2.14 5.78
N ALA A 23 -3.39 1.17 6.59
CA ALA A 23 -2.55 0.43 7.52
C ALA A 23 -3.05 -1.01 7.63
N LEU A 24 -2.16 -1.96 7.39
CA LEU A 24 -2.43 -3.39 7.45
C LEU A 24 -1.57 -4.05 8.53
N TYR A 25 -2.19 -4.79 9.44
CA TYR A 25 -1.48 -5.67 10.35
C TYR A 25 -1.53 -7.09 9.79
N ILE A 26 -0.36 -7.71 9.62
CA ILE A 26 -0.21 -9.01 8.98
C ILE A 26 0.55 -9.94 9.92
N GLU A 27 -0.03 -11.12 10.15
CA GLU A 27 0.60 -12.21 10.90
C GLU A 27 0.92 -13.36 9.96
N THR A 28 2.19 -13.72 9.89
CA THR A 28 2.70 -14.91 9.22
C THR A 28 3.09 -15.97 10.26
N ALA A 29 3.69 -17.08 9.81
CA ALA A 29 4.23 -18.07 10.73
C ALA A 29 5.37 -17.53 11.61
N LYS A 30 6.15 -16.54 11.10
CA LYS A 30 7.35 -16.01 11.76
C LYS A 30 7.27 -14.55 12.14
N HIS A 31 6.41 -13.75 11.48
CA HIS A 31 6.42 -12.30 11.57
C HIS A 31 5.08 -11.71 11.99
N LYS A 32 5.17 -10.61 12.74
CA LYS A 32 4.11 -9.65 12.96
C LYS A 32 4.47 -8.35 12.27
N ILE A 33 3.80 -8.07 11.16
CA ILE A 33 4.16 -7.00 10.24
C ILE A 33 3.12 -5.88 10.35
N LEU A 34 3.59 -4.63 10.41
CA LEU A 34 2.78 -3.47 10.11
C LEU A 34 3.18 -2.95 8.73
N PHE A 35 2.28 -3.04 7.76
CA PHE A 35 2.45 -2.48 6.43
C PHE A 35 1.67 -1.19 6.33
N ASP A 36 2.36 -0.05 6.21
CA ASP A 36 1.87 1.31 6.34
C ASP A 36 1.22 1.62 7.71
N ALA A 37 0.95 2.89 7.99
CA ALA A 37 0.46 3.36 9.29
C ALA A 37 -0.68 4.40 9.19
N GLY A 38 -1.29 4.56 8.00
CA GLY A 38 -2.31 5.58 7.77
C GLY A 38 -1.77 7.01 7.83
N ALA A 39 -2.67 7.99 7.80
CA ALA A 39 -2.34 9.41 7.85
C ALA A 39 -2.09 9.92 9.27
N SER A 40 -2.59 9.23 10.30
CA SER A 40 -2.55 9.68 11.69
C SER A 40 -2.38 8.53 12.69
N LYS A 41 -2.54 8.85 13.97
CA LYS A 41 -2.48 7.86 15.07
C LYS A 41 -3.69 6.93 15.18
N TYR A 42 -4.73 7.10 14.36
CA TYR A 42 -5.98 6.36 14.51
C TYR A 42 -5.84 4.86 14.23
N PHE A 43 -4.91 4.43 13.36
CA PHE A 43 -4.61 3.01 13.18
C PHE A 43 -4.24 2.31 14.50
N ALA A 44 -3.53 3.01 15.41
CA ALA A 44 -3.14 2.46 16.70
C ALA A 44 -4.32 2.37 17.69
N HIS A 45 -5.27 3.31 17.61
CA HIS A 45 -6.54 3.19 18.34
C HIS A 45 -7.31 1.96 17.86
N ASN A 46 -7.42 1.77 16.55
CA ASN A 46 -8.10 0.63 15.95
C ASN A 46 -7.43 -0.69 16.32
N ALA A 47 -6.09 -0.75 16.28
CA ALA A 47 -5.34 -1.93 16.71
C ALA A 47 -5.72 -2.33 18.15
N ARG A 48 -5.71 -1.38 19.07
CA ARG A 48 -6.08 -1.61 20.47
C ARG A 48 -7.54 -2.08 20.60
N THR A 49 -8.48 -1.46 19.88
CA THR A 49 -9.90 -1.84 19.89
C THR A 49 -10.11 -3.26 19.35
N LEU A 50 -9.28 -3.68 18.39
CA LEU A 50 -9.30 -5.02 17.79
C LEU A 50 -8.45 -6.06 18.58
N GLY A 51 -7.87 -5.67 19.72
CA GLY A 51 -7.06 -6.55 20.56
C GLY A 51 -5.66 -6.85 19.99
N ILE A 52 -5.15 -5.99 19.10
CA ILE A 52 -3.82 -6.13 18.49
C ILE A 52 -2.81 -5.28 19.27
N ASP A 53 -1.76 -5.92 19.74
CA ASP A 53 -0.64 -5.28 20.43
C ASP A 53 0.46 -4.90 19.43
N LEU A 54 0.49 -3.64 19.04
CA LEU A 54 1.49 -3.10 18.12
C LEU A 54 2.93 -3.11 18.68
N SER A 55 3.10 -3.27 20.01
CA SER A 55 4.43 -3.43 20.59
C SER A 55 5.09 -4.75 20.18
N GLN A 56 4.32 -5.73 19.73
CA GLN A 56 4.79 -7.04 19.28
C GLN A 56 5.17 -7.09 17.79
N VAL A 57 4.93 -6.02 17.03
CA VAL A 57 5.36 -5.94 15.62
C VAL A 57 6.88 -5.99 15.54
N ASP A 58 7.42 -6.90 14.75
CA ASP A 58 8.85 -7.04 14.51
C ASP A 58 9.31 -6.33 13.23
N THR A 59 8.41 -6.16 12.28
CA THR A 59 8.70 -5.62 10.95
C THR A 59 7.69 -4.54 10.57
N PHE A 60 8.17 -3.36 10.22
CA PHE A 60 7.39 -2.29 9.59
C PHE A 60 7.86 -2.09 8.15
N VAL A 61 6.93 -2.00 7.21
CA VAL A 61 7.22 -1.68 5.81
C VAL A 61 6.43 -0.46 5.40
N LEU A 62 7.11 0.61 4.95
CA LEU A 62 6.47 1.76 4.31
C LEU A 62 6.38 1.52 2.82
N SER A 63 5.19 1.48 2.27
CA SER A 63 4.98 1.21 0.84
C SER A 63 5.55 2.30 -0.07
N HIS A 64 5.39 3.56 0.33
CA HIS A 64 5.87 4.75 -0.41
C HIS A 64 5.81 6.02 0.45
N GLY A 65 6.32 7.12 -0.05
CA GLY A 65 6.56 8.36 0.69
C GLY A 65 5.36 9.31 0.84
N HIS A 66 4.11 8.84 0.82
CA HIS A 66 2.95 9.69 1.02
C HIS A 66 2.41 9.61 2.45
N ASN A 67 1.93 10.75 2.97
CA ASN A 67 1.54 10.92 4.37
C ASN A 67 0.32 10.08 4.78
N ASP A 68 -0.55 9.72 3.86
CA ASP A 68 -1.68 8.81 4.08
C ASP A 68 -1.27 7.34 4.27
N HIS A 69 0.03 7.03 4.10
CA HIS A 69 0.65 5.73 4.38
C HIS A 69 1.67 5.79 5.52
N GLY A 70 2.41 6.91 5.63
CA GLY A 70 3.47 7.06 6.61
C GLY A 70 3.20 8.06 7.74
N GLY A 71 2.07 8.79 7.70
CA GLY A 71 1.77 9.83 8.69
C GLY A 71 1.63 9.32 10.12
N GLY A 72 1.19 8.08 10.29
CA GLY A 72 1.12 7.42 11.60
C GLY A 72 2.44 6.85 12.12
N LEU A 73 3.48 6.76 11.29
CA LEU A 73 4.76 6.15 11.65
C LEU A 73 5.43 6.81 12.87
N PRO A 74 5.46 8.14 13.03
CA PRO A 74 5.98 8.74 14.26
C PRO A 74 5.27 8.24 15.52
N HIS A 75 3.96 8.02 15.46
CA HIS A 75 3.21 7.48 16.58
C HIS A 75 3.53 5.99 16.82
N PHE A 76 3.66 5.18 15.77
CA PHE A 76 4.11 3.79 15.88
C PHE A 76 5.46 3.69 16.63
N LEU A 77 6.41 4.57 16.32
CA LEU A 77 7.72 4.63 16.99
C LEU A 77 7.65 4.96 18.49
N THR A 78 6.56 5.57 18.97
CA THR A 78 6.34 5.76 20.41
C THR A 78 5.90 4.47 21.11
N ILE A 79 5.15 3.61 20.41
CA ILE A 79 4.58 2.35 20.92
C ILE A 79 5.58 1.21 20.81
N ASN A 80 6.20 1.08 19.64
CA ASN A 80 7.11 -0.01 19.33
C ASN A 80 8.57 0.47 19.39
N LYS A 81 9.43 -0.28 20.11
CA LYS A 81 10.84 0.10 20.33
C LYS A 81 11.86 -0.82 19.65
N HIS A 82 11.40 -1.88 18.95
CA HIS A 82 12.32 -2.89 18.41
C HIS A 82 12.10 -3.26 16.93
N ALA A 83 10.93 -2.98 16.36
CA ALA A 83 10.65 -3.30 14.97
C ALA A 83 11.70 -2.70 14.04
N LYS A 84 12.12 -3.47 13.04
CA LYS A 84 12.91 -2.97 11.91
C LYS A 84 11.98 -2.21 10.96
N ILE A 85 12.42 -1.05 10.51
CA ILE A 85 11.62 -0.12 9.67
C ILE A 85 12.21 -0.12 8.26
N TYR A 86 11.54 -0.76 7.32
CA TYR A 86 11.99 -0.85 5.94
C TYR A 86 11.37 0.26 5.10
N VAL A 87 12.21 1.14 4.56
CA VAL A 87 11.80 2.33 3.81
C VAL A 87 12.62 2.42 2.53
N GLN A 88 12.00 2.67 1.41
CA GLN A 88 12.72 3.05 0.20
C GLN A 88 13.35 4.43 0.41
N GLN A 89 14.63 4.58 0.08
CA GLN A 89 15.37 5.79 0.42
C GLN A 89 14.70 7.07 -0.08
N GLN A 90 14.16 7.06 -1.30
CA GLN A 90 13.49 8.20 -1.91
C GLN A 90 12.10 8.49 -1.31
N ALA A 91 11.56 7.62 -0.46
CA ALA A 91 10.31 7.88 0.25
C ALA A 91 10.40 9.06 1.23
N LEU A 92 11.61 9.48 1.58
CA LEU A 92 11.86 10.65 2.44
C LEU A 92 12.11 11.94 1.66
N ASP A 93 12.06 11.89 0.34
CA ASP A 93 12.10 13.09 -0.49
C ASP A 93 10.81 13.92 -0.28
N GLN A 94 10.81 15.16 -0.76
CA GLN A 94 9.65 16.03 -0.63
C GLN A 94 8.64 15.71 -1.74
N HIS A 95 7.49 15.12 -1.38
CA HIS A 95 6.41 14.75 -2.29
C HIS A 95 5.24 15.72 -2.21
N PHE A 96 4.66 16.06 -3.35
CA PHE A 96 3.60 17.06 -3.46
C PHE A 96 2.43 16.58 -4.28
N SER A 97 1.23 17.02 -3.90
CA SER A 97 0.02 16.94 -4.72
C SER A 97 -0.34 18.32 -5.24
N LYS A 98 -0.53 18.47 -6.56
CA LYS A 98 -1.00 19.72 -7.15
C LYS A 98 -2.51 19.84 -7.01
N ARG A 99 -2.97 20.89 -6.31
CA ARG A 99 -4.38 21.21 -6.08
C ARG A 99 -4.62 22.66 -6.50
N ASN A 100 -5.45 22.91 -7.54
CA ASN A 100 -5.77 24.26 -8.00
C ASN A 100 -4.52 25.15 -8.14
N ASP A 101 -3.50 24.72 -8.89
CA ASP A 101 -2.23 25.40 -9.09
C ASP A 101 -1.31 25.57 -7.87
N THR A 102 -1.68 25.01 -6.72
CA THR A 102 -0.84 25.00 -5.51
C THR A 102 -0.24 23.61 -5.29
N TYR A 103 1.05 23.56 -4.96
CA TYR A 103 1.72 22.35 -4.52
C TYR A 103 1.54 22.18 -3.01
N VAL A 104 0.84 21.13 -2.60
CA VAL A 104 0.60 20.79 -1.21
C VAL A 104 1.52 19.63 -0.84
N ASP A 105 2.30 19.80 0.21
CA ASP A 105 3.18 18.75 0.73
C ASP A 105 2.35 17.54 1.21
N ILE A 106 2.71 16.38 0.72
CA ILE A 106 2.12 15.08 1.08
C ILE A 106 3.19 14.07 1.50
N GLY A 107 4.41 14.53 1.76
CA GLY A 107 5.53 13.72 2.16
C GLY A 107 5.41 13.13 3.57
N VAL A 108 6.31 12.24 3.90
CA VAL A 108 6.44 11.62 5.23
C VAL A 108 7.64 12.17 5.96
N SER A 109 7.57 12.18 7.28
CA SER A 109 8.66 12.58 8.16
C SER A 109 9.05 11.43 9.08
N LEU A 110 10.34 11.14 9.17
CA LEU A 110 10.89 10.17 10.12
C LEU A 110 11.66 10.90 11.22
N PRO A 111 11.17 10.90 12.46
CA PRO A 111 11.82 11.61 13.56
C PRO A 111 13.12 10.96 14.03
N GLU A 112 13.33 9.65 13.76
CA GLU A 112 14.53 8.93 14.19
C GLU A 112 14.94 7.82 13.20
N PRO A 113 16.16 7.89 12.60
CA PRO A 113 16.61 6.91 11.62
C PRO A 113 17.27 5.66 12.20
N SER A 114 17.47 5.53 13.50
CA SER A 114 18.33 4.48 14.09
C SER A 114 17.88 3.03 13.83
N ARG A 115 16.59 2.82 13.52
CA ARG A 115 16.01 1.51 13.19
C ARG A 115 15.59 1.38 11.73
N VAL A 116 15.87 2.42 10.93
CA VAL A 116 15.50 2.47 9.53
C VAL A 116 16.51 1.69 8.70
N ILE A 117 16.00 0.79 7.89
CA ILE A 117 16.74 0.05 6.88
C ILE A 117 16.30 0.58 5.52
N PHE A 118 17.21 1.29 4.86
CA PHE A 118 16.93 1.79 3.53
C PHE A 118 17.02 0.68 2.49
N VAL A 119 15.94 0.50 1.75
CA VAL A 119 15.84 -0.44 0.64
C VAL A 119 16.10 0.32 -0.66
N ASN A 120 17.16 -0.03 -1.39
CA ASN A 120 17.49 0.65 -2.64
C ASN A 120 16.85 0.00 -3.87
N LYS A 121 16.72 -1.33 -3.85
CA LYS A 121 16.15 -2.11 -4.96
C LYS A 121 15.30 -3.24 -4.41
N ASP A 122 15.96 -4.38 -4.20
CA ASP A 122 15.36 -5.60 -3.69
C ASP A 122 16.05 -5.98 -2.39
N LEU A 123 15.29 -6.51 -1.45
CA LEU A 123 15.83 -6.98 -0.17
C LEU A 123 15.10 -8.26 0.26
N VAL A 124 15.80 -9.36 0.26
CA VAL A 124 15.36 -10.59 0.93
C VAL A 124 15.62 -10.42 2.42
N ILE A 125 14.58 -10.35 3.23
CA ILE A 125 14.68 -10.27 4.68
C ILE A 125 15.00 -11.66 5.24
N ASP A 126 14.22 -12.66 4.79
CA ASP A 126 14.38 -14.07 5.07
C ASP A 126 13.59 -14.93 4.06
N GLU A 127 13.27 -16.18 4.40
CA GLU A 127 12.54 -17.08 3.51
C GLU A 127 11.06 -16.75 3.35
N GLU A 128 10.47 -15.95 4.28
CA GLU A 128 9.08 -15.49 4.16
C GLU A 128 8.95 -14.13 3.48
N LEU A 129 9.90 -13.20 3.73
CA LEU A 129 9.72 -11.78 3.38
C LEU A 129 10.73 -11.31 2.35
N HIS A 130 10.23 -10.78 1.24
CA HIS A 130 11.03 -10.15 0.20
C HIS A 130 10.42 -8.80 -0.18
N ILE A 131 11.17 -7.71 -0.04
CA ILE A 131 10.80 -6.36 -0.48
C ILE A 131 11.42 -6.12 -1.85
N PHE A 132 10.64 -5.56 -2.79
CA PHE A 132 11.14 -5.16 -4.11
C PHE A 132 10.53 -3.82 -4.53
N SER A 133 11.30 -3.03 -5.30
CA SER A 133 10.93 -1.68 -5.75
C SER A 133 11.03 -1.50 -7.27
N GLN A 134 11.79 -2.35 -7.96
CA GLN A 134 11.97 -2.23 -9.41
C GLN A 134 10.79 -2.83 -10.17
N VAL A 135 9.90 -1.95 -10.66
CA VAL A 135 8.76 -2.30 -11.50
C VAL A 135 8.91 -1.60 -12.86
N PRO A 136 9.53 -2.25 -13.86
CA PRO A 136 9.95 -1.61 -15.11
C PRO A 136 8.80 -1.35 -16.09
N GLU A 137 7.75 -2.15 -16.05
CA GLU A 137 6.62 -2.05 -16.98
C GLU A 137 5.74 -0.85 -16.65
N LYS A 138 5.10 -0.27 -17.67
CA LYS A 138 4.20 0.90 -17.54
C LYS A 138 2.82 0.63 -18.18
N ARG A 139 2.35 -0.60 -18.14
CA ARG A 139 1.03 -0.96 -18.63
C ARG A 139 -0.04 -0.56 -17.63
N PHE A 140 -1.11 0.10 -18.07
CA PHE A 140 -2.17 0.62 -17.19
C PHE A 140 -1.63 1.46 -16.02
N TYR A 141 -0.75 2.39 -16.36
CA TYR A 141 -0.21 3.36 -15.42
C TYR A 141 -1.32 4.33 -14.98
N PRO A 142 -1.62 4.49 -13.67
CA PRO A 142 -2.78 5.27 -13.22
C PRO A 142 -2.70 6.74 -13.67
N HIS A 143 -3.77 7.26 -14.25
CA HIS A 143 -3.83 8.67 -14.66
C HIS A 143 -3.88 9.63 -13.47
N SER A 144 -4.38 9.20 -12.32
CA SER A 144 -4.37 9.97 -11.06
C SER A 144 -2.96 10.37 -10.60
N ASN A 145 -1.92 9.68 -11.07
CA ASN A 145 -0.52 10.04 -10.86
C ASN A 145 -0.15 11.43 -11.42
N ARG A 146 -0.89 11.95 -12.40
CA ARG A 146 -0.57 13.23 -13.08
C ARG A 146 -0.54 14.44 -12.16
N ASN A 147 -1.19 14.37 -11.00
CA ASN A 147 -1.23 15.43 -10.02
C ASN A 147 -0.20 15.28 -8.89
N LEU A 148 0.72 14.32 -9.02
CA LEU A 148 1.73 14.01 -8.02
C LEU A 148 3.12 14.40 -8.53
N PHE A 149 3.85 15.10 -7.67
CA PHE A 149 5.12 15.76 -8.01
C PHE A 149 6.13 15.53 -6.90
N ILE A 150 7.40 15.63 -7.25
CA ILE A 150 8.52 15.60 -6.32
C ILE A 150 9.27 16.92 -6.41
N TYR A 151 9.78 17.45 -5.29
CA TYR A 151 10.64 18.63 -5.34
C TYR A 151 12.09 18.23 -5.58
N ARG A 152 12.68 18.77 -6.63
CA ARG A 152 14.11 18.58 -6.96
C ARG A 152 14.72 19.87 -7.50
N ALA A 153 15.78 20.33 -6.83
CA ALA A 153 16.60 21.48 -7.30
C ALA A 153 15.78 22.74 -7.69
N GLY A 154 14.80 23.12 -6.89
CA GLY A 154 13.99 24.33 -7.13
C GLY A 154 12.81 24.13 -8.09
N THR A 155 12.55 22.91 -8.56
CA THR A 155 11.47 22.58 -9.50
C THR A 155 10.58 21.46 -8.97
N TYR A 156 9.41 21.30 -9.59
CA TYR A 156 8.44 20.25 -9.26
C TYR A 156 8.24 19.36 -10.49
N PRO A 157 9.18 18.47 -10.86
CA PRO A 157 8.92 17.45 -11.86
C PRO A 157 7.84 16.49 -11.39
N GLN A 158 7.15 15.86 -12.34
CA GLN A 158 6.19 14.80 -12.04
C GLN A 158 6.89 13.65 -11.31
N ASP A 159 6.23 13.09 -10.29
CA ASP A 159 6.76 11.97 -9.54
C ASP A 159 6.91 10.73 -10.44
N ASP A 160 8.07 10.11 -10.37
CA ASP A 160 8.39 8.86 -11.07
C ASP A 160 8.12 7.62 -10.21
N PHE A 161 7.69 7.84 -8.95
CA PHE A 161 7.41 6.81 -7.95
C PHE A 161 8.59 5.84 -7.73
N ALA A 162 9.81 6.35 -7.83
CA ALA A 162 11.01 5.57 -7.49
C ALA A 162 11.04 5.18 -6.00
N HIS A 163 10.24 5.86 -5.19
CA HIS A 163 10.05 5.61 -3.76
C HIS A 163 9.02 4.52 -3.44
N GLU A 164 8.33 3.93 -4.42
CA GLU A 164 7.37 2.85 -4.20
C GLU A 164 8.09 1.51 -4.07
N GLN A 165 7.74 0.77 -3.01
CA GLN A 165 8.19 -0.60 -2.78
C GLN A 165 7.02 -1.50 -2.40
N ASN A 166 7.18 -2.79 -2.65
CA ASN A 166 6.15 -3.80 -2.43
C ASN A 166 6.71 -4.94 -1.59
N LEU A 167 5.85 -5.62 -0.85
CA LEU A 167 6.21 -6.76 -0.03
C LEU A 167 5.66 -8.05 -0.63
N LEU A 168 6.52 -9.00 -0.95
CA LEU A 168 6.16 -10.37 -1.28
C LEU A 168 6.32 -11.22 -0.02
N ILE A 169 5.24 -11.92 0.37
CA ILE A 169 5.22 -12.84 1.49
C ILE A 169 5.04 -14.26 0.94
N THR A 170 5.91 -15.17 1.35
CA THR A 170 5.83 -16.59 1.00
C THR A 170 5.54 -17.39 2.25
N GLU A 171 4.39 -18.05 2.32
CA GLU A 171 4.02 -18.94 3.41
C GLU A 171 3.40 -20.23 2.87
N LYS A 172 3.93 -21.39 3.25
CA LYS A 172 3.40 -22.72 2.85
C LYS A 172 3.20 -22.84 1.33
N GLU A 173 4.19 -22.49 0.54
CA GLU A 173 4.18 -22.50 -0.93
C GLU A 173 3.16 -21.54 -1.60
N ARG A 174 2.52 -20.66 -0.81
CA ARG A 174 1.65 -19.61 -1.32
C ARG A 174 2.37 -18.27 -1.32
N HIS A 175 2.07 -17.45 -2.32
CA HIS A 175 2.70 -16.16 -2.51
C HIS A 175 1.65 -15.04 -2.42
N TYR A 176 1.89 -14.13 -1.49
CA TYR A 176 1.03 -12.99 -1.21
C TYR A 176 1.79 -11.71 -1.52
N LEU A 177 1.23 -10.90 -2.40
CA LEU A 177 1.77 -9.59 -2.74
C LEU A 177 1.03 -8.51 -1.95
N VAL A 178 1.77 -7.65 -1.25
CA VAL A 178 1.21 -6.48 -0.57
C VAL A 178 1.80 -5.23 -1.20
N ALA A 179 0.94 -4.36 -1.69
CA ALA A 179 1.26 -3.06 -2.26
C ALA A 179 0.49 -1.96 -1.52
N GLY A 180 0.98 -0.72 -1.56
CA GLY A 180 0.25 0.45 -1.08
C GLY A 180 -0.80 0.90 -2.10
N CYS A 181 -0.55 2.05 -2.72
CA CYS A 181 -1.40 2.61 -3.76
C CYS A 181 -1.23 1.96 -5.14
N ALA A 182 -0.15 1.24 -5.38
CA ALA A 182 0.22 0.70 -6.68
C ALA A 182 0.36 1.80 -7.76
N HIS A 183 1.10 2.86 -7.48
CA HIS A 183 1.37 3.95 -8.42
C HIS A 183 2.04 3.47 -9.72
N LYS A 184 2.85 2.41 -9.65
CA LYS A 184 3.43 1.75 -10.84
C LYS A 184 2.42 0.91 -11.62
N GLY A 185 1.17 0.78 -11.13
CA GLY A 185 0.12 -0.08 -11.68
C GLY A 185 0.17 -1.52 -11.16
N MET A 186 -0.91 -1.97 -10.54
CA MET A 186 -0.98 -3.30 -9.88
C MET A 186 -0.59 -4.46 -10.81
N LEU A 187 -0.98 -4.40 -12.09
CA LEU A 187 -0.60 -5.44 -13.08
C LEU A 187 0.92 -5.52 -13.28
N ASN A 188 1.59 -4.37 -13.32
CA ASN A 188 3.04 -4.31 -13.47
C ASN A 188 3.74 -4.83 -12.21
N ILE A 189 3.19 -4.51 -11.03
CA ILE A 189 3.70 -4.98 -9.74
C ILE A 189 3.52 -6.50 -9.62
N ILE A 190 2.36 -7.06 -10.02
CA ILE A 190 2.14 -8.52 -10.07
C ILE A 190 3.16 -9.18 -11.00
N ASN A 191 3.38 -8.64 -12.20
CA ASN A 191 4.34 -9.19 -13.15
C ASN A 191 5.77 -9.17 -12.59
N ALA A 192 6.17 -8.09 -11.91
CA ALA A 192 7.47 -8.02 -11.25
C ALA A 192 7.57 -9.04 -10.10
N ALA A 193 6.55 -9.16 -9.25
CA ALA A 193 6.50 -10.13 -8.16
C ALA A 193 6.62 -11.58 -8.66
N CYS A 194 6.04 -11.91 -9.83
CA CYS A 194 6.15 -13.24 -10.43
C CYS A 194 7.59 -13.68 -10.73
N GLN A 195 8.52 -12.74 -10.88
CA GLN A 195 9.94 -13.09 -11.06
C GLN A 195 10.57 -13.69 -9.80
N PHE A 196 10.04 -13.34 -8.61
CA PHE A 196 10.52 -13.81 -7.31
C PHE A 196 9.75 -15.03 -6.79
N SER A 197 8.52 -15.26 -7.28
CA SER A 197 7.58 -16.29 -6.81
C SER A 197 7.41 -17.47 -7.77
N LYS A 198 8.43 -17.79 -8.57
CA LYS A 198 8.37 -18.87 -9.57
C LYS A 198 7.17 -18.75 -10.54
N GLY A 199 6.76 -17.51 -10.82
CA GLY A 199 5.71 -17.20 -11.79
C GLY A 199 4.28 -17.18 -11.25
N GLN A 200 4.07 -17.30 -9.93
CA GLN A 200 2.72 -17.34 -9.36
C GLN A 200 2.57 -16.36 -8.20
N ILE A 201 1.46 -15.61 -8.19
CA ILE A 201 0.93 -14.87 -7.05
C ILE A 201 -0.48 -15.36 -6.78
N ASP A 202 -0.78 -15.78 -5.55
CA ASP A 202 -2.10 -16.29 -5.18
C ASP A 202 -3.06 -15.15 -4.82
N VAL A 203 -2.57 -14.18 -4.04
CA VAL A 203 -3.36 -13.04 -3.57
C VAL A 203 -2.52 -11.76 -3.70
N ALA A 204 -3.12 -10.71 -4.25
CA ALA A 204 -2.58 -9.36 -4.22
C ALA A 204 -3.46 -8.48 -3.32
N ILE A 205 -2.83 -7.65 -2.50
CA ILE A 205 -3.49 -6.78 -1.51
C ILE A 205 -3.01 -5.35 -1.75
N GLY A 206 -3.93 -4.38 -1.84
CA GLY A 206 -3.60 -2.97 -1.96
C GLY A 206 -4.54 -2.18 -2.86
N GLY A 207 -4.25 -0.89 -3.00
CA GLY A 207 -4.97 0.02 -3.88
C GLY A 207 -4.62 -0.17 -5.34
N LEU A 208 -5.43 0.41 -6.23
CA LEU A 208 -5.21 0.44 -7.68
C LEU A 208 -4.95 1.85 -8.21
N HIS A 209 -4.95 2.84 -7.34
CA HIS A 209 -4.82 4.27 -7.63
C HIS A 209 -5.75 4.76 -8.76
N LEU A 210 -6.99 4.25 -8.80
CA LEU A 210 -8.01 4.61 -9.80
C LEU A 210 -8.89 5.79 -9.38
N TYR A 211 -8.68 6.31 -8.18
CA TYR A 211 -9.38 7.46 -7.64
C TYR A 211 -8.38 8.42 -6.99
N SER A 212 -8.42 9.68 -7.38
CA SER A 212 -7.65 10.76 -6.76
C SER A 212 -8.48 11.44 -5.69
N HIS A 213 -8.11 11.27 -4.43
CA HIS A 213 -8.78 11.92 -3.31
C HIS A 213 -8.70 13.45 -3.39
N SER A 214 -7.56 13.99 -3.85
CA SER A 214 -7.33 15.43 -3.93
C SER A 214 -8.18 16.15 -4.98
N SER A 215 -8.51 15.49 -6.10
CA SER A 215 -9.33 16.06 -7.18
C SER A 215 -10.77 15.52 -7.21
N GLY A 216 -11.07 14.44 -6.49
CA GLY A 216 -12.36 13.74 -6.56
C GLY A 216 -12.61 13.00 -7.88
N ILE A 217 -11.58 12.85 -8.73
CA ILE A 217 -11.70 12.28 -10.06
C ILE A 217 -11.36 10.80 -10.03
N SER A 218 -12.23 9.97 -10.60
CA SER A 218 -11.95 8.56 -10.88
C SER A 218 -11.37 8.39 -12.28
N GLU A 219 -10.64 7.30 -12.47
CA GLU A 219 -10.23 6.83 -13.79
C GLU A 219 -11.46 6.61 -14.70
N ALA A 220 -11.26 6.69 -16.02
CA ALA A 220 -12.31 6.48 -17.00
C ALA A 220 -12.84 5.02 -16.93
N GLU A 221 -14.16 4.86 -17.09
CA GLU A 221 -14.83 3.58 -16.92
C GLU A 221 -14.27 2.47 -17.84
N ASN A 222 -14.03 2.80 -19.12
CA ASN A 222 -13.44 1.86 -20.06
C ASN A 222 -12.03 1.39 -19.64
N ILE A 223 -11.22 2.27 -19.06
CA ILE A 223 -9.89 1.93 -18.55
C ILE A 223 -10.01 1.03 -17.31
N ILE A 224 -10.97 1.32 -16.40
CA ILE A 224 -11.24 0.48 -15.24
C ILE A 224 -11.67 -0.93 -15.70
N GLN A 225 -12.53 -1.03 -16.70
CA GLN A 225 -12.96 -2.30 -17.28
C GLN A 225 -11.78 -3.07 -17.89
N ASP A 226 -10.93 -2.41 -18.69
CA ASP A 226 -9.75 -3.02 -19.28
C ASP A 226 -8.77 -3.55 -18.22
N ILE A 227 -8.57 -2.79 -17.14
CA ILE A 227 -7.78 -3.22 -15.96
C ILE A 227 -8.42 -4.47 -15.33
N GLY A 228 -9.75 -4.47 -15.13
CA GLY A 228 -10.48 -5.61 -14.58
C GLY A 228 -10.30 -6.88 -15.40
N TYR A 229 -10.47 -6.80 -16.72
CA TYR A 229 -10.24 -7.94 -17.62
C TYR A 229 -8.78 -8.41 -17.62
N ALA A 230 -7.84 -7.48 -17.52
CA ALA A 230 -6.42 -7.82 -17.47
C ALA A 230 -6.05 -8.49 -16.14
N LEU A 231 -6.56 -7.99 -15.01
CA LEU A 231 -6.38 -8.59 -13.69
C LEU A 231 -6.99 -10.00 -13.62
N LEU A 232 -8.18 -10.19 -14.19
CA LEU A 232 -8.84 -11.50 -14.22
C LEU A 232 -7.98 -12.57 -14.92
N LYS A 233 -7.22 -12.18 -15.97
CA LYS A 233 -6.32 -13.10 -16.69
C LYS A 233 -5.12 -13.55 -15.86
N THR A 234 -4.73 -12.80 -14.84
CA THR A 234 -3.62 -13.20 -13.95
C THR A 234 -3.99 -14.35 -13.01
N LYS A 235 -5.29 -14.64 -12.84
CA LYS A 235 -5.87 -15.59 -11.87
C LYS A 235 -5.64 -15.22 -10.40
N VAL A 236 -4.98 -14.11 -10.13
CA VAL A 236 -4.73 -13.60 -8.78
C VAL A 236 -6.05 -13.19 -8.12
N ARG A 237 -6.25 -13.55 -6.86
CA ARG A 237 -7.33 -12.99 -6.04
C ARG A 237 -6.89 -11.62 -5.54
N LEU A 238 -7.69 -10.58 -5.76
CA LEU A 238 -7.39 -9.21 -5.38
C LEU A 238 -8.19 -8.79 -4.14
N LEU A 239 -7.49 -8.36 -3.10
CA LEU A 239 -8.05 -7.67 -1.95
C LEU A 239 -7.73 -6.18 -2.11
N THR A 240 -8.68 -5.40 -2.60
CA THR A 240 -8.46 -3.99 -2.93
C THR A 240 -9.05 -3.02 -1.92
N CYS A 241 -8.56 -1.77 -1.90
CA CYS A 241 -8.94 -0.79 -0.88
C CYS A 241 -8.55 0.64 -1.30
N HIS A 242 -8.80 1.59 -0.41
CA HIS A 242 -8.20 2.91 -0.35
C HIS A 242 -8.32 3.69 -1.67
N CYS A 243 -7.20 3.92 -2.37
CA CYS A 243 -7.15 4.71 -3.61
C CYS A 243 -7.75 4.00 -4.85
N THR A 244 -8.26 2.77 -4.72
CA THR A 244 -9.11 2.16 -5.74
C THR A 244 -10.41 2.94 -5.89
N GLY A 245 -11.00 3.37 -4.76
CA GLY A 245 -12.27 4.05 -4.71
C GLY A 245 -13.48 3.13 -4.93
N GLU A 246 -14.57 3.41 -4.25
CA GLU A 246 -15.80 2.58 -4.31
C GLU A 246 -16.42 2.57 -5.72
N LYS A 247 -16.33 3.69 -6.46
CA LYS A 247 -16.84 3.76 -7.84
C LYS A 247 -16.10 2.78 -8.77
N ALA A 248 -14.77 2.77 -8.73
CA ALA A 248 -13.99 1.83 -9.54
C ALA A 248 -14.25 0.38 -9.11
N PHE A 249 -14.37 0.13 -7.81
CA PHE A 249 -14.73 -1.21 -7.31
C PHE A 249 -16.08 -1.68 -7.83
N THR A 250 -17.09 -0.80 -7.89
CA THR A 250 -18.43 -1.13 -8.43
C THR A 250 -18.36 -1.56 -9.90
N ILE A 251 -17.44 -0.98 -10.69
CA ILE A 251 -17.19 -1.36 -12.09
C ILE A 251 -16.42 -2.69 -12.18
N LEU A 252 -15.40 -2.87 -11.32
CA LEU A 252 -14.56 -4.07 -11.31
C LEU A 252 -15.30 -5.32 -10.81
N LYS A 253 -16.21 -5.17 -9.83
CA LYS A 253 -16.88 -6.29 -9.18
C LYS A 253 -17.66 -7.21 -10.12
N PRO A 254 -18.48 -6.74 -11.08
CA PRO A 254 -19.13 -7.58 -12.06
C PRO A 254 -18.17 -8.35 -12.99
N ILE A 255 -17.01 -7.77 -13.30
CA ILE A 255 -15.99 -8.37 -14.15
C ILE A 255 -15.22 -9.46 -13.41
N MET A 256 -14.75 -9.15 -12.21
CA MET A 256 -13.85 -10.01 -11.43
C MET A 256 -14.59 -10.95 -10.47
N GLN A 257 -15.86 -10.71 -10.20
CA GLN A 257 -16.75 -11.52 -9.36
C GLN A 257 -16.15 -11.85 -7.98
N ASP A 258 -15.93 -13.13 -7.68
CA ASP A 258 -15.33 -13.63 -6.44
C ASP A 258 -13.80 -13.40 -6.35
N LYS A 259 -13.17 -13.03 -7.47
CA LYS A 259 -11.73 -12.73 -7.53
C LYS A 259 -11.37 -11.37 -6.96
N ILE A 260 -12.34 -10.51 -6.65
CA ILE A 260 -12.09 -9.21 -6.03
C ILE A 260 -12.93 -9.01 -4.77
N THR A 261 -12.30 -8.48 -3.72
CA THR A 261 -12.94 -8.10 -2.45
C THR A 261 -12.47 -6.71 -2.05
N TYR A 262 -13.39 -5.84 -1.61
CA TYR A 262 -13.04 -4.53 -1.06
C TYR A 262 -12.77 -4.65 0.44
N LEU A 263 -11.62 -4.17 0.87
CA LEU A 263 -11.23 -4.11 2.27
C LEU A 263 -11.84 -2.87 2.93
N ARG A 264 -12.15 -2.98 4.23
CA ARG A 264 -12.61 -1.88 5.07
C ARG A 264 -11.93 -1.98 6.42
N THR A 265 -11.76 -0.86 7.11
CA THR A 265 -11.21 -0.85 8.46
C THR A 265 -11.98 -1.80 9.38
N GLY A 266 -11.26 -2.64 10.09
CA GLY A 266 -11.78 -3.66 11.01
C GLY A 266 -11.98 -5.04 10.39
N LEU A 267 -11.89 -5.19 9.06
CA LEU A 267 -11.96 -6.51 8.44
C LEU A 267 -10.71 -7.34 8.75
N CYS A 268 -10.93 -8.62 8.97
CA CYS A 268 -9.90 -9.62 9.21
C CYS A 268 -10.09 -10.80 8.26
N PHE A 269 -8.99 -11.27 7.66
CA PHE A 269 -8.97 -12.40 6.73
C PHE A 269 -7.92 -13.42 7.17
N GLU A 270 -8.30 -14.68 7.13
CA GLU A 270 -7.36 -15.81 7.10
C GLU A 270 -7.21 -16.26 5.63
N LEU A 271 -5.97 -16.31 5.12
CA LEU A 271 -5.63 -16.54 3.72
C LEU A 271 -4.82 -17.83 3.54
#